data_3894472f744271d2aa761eb296b15f1f
#
_entry.id   3894472f744271d2aa761eb296b15f1f
#
_cell.length_a   1.000
_cell.length_b   1.000
_cell.length_c   1.000
_cell.angle_alpha   90.00
_cell.angle_beta   90.00
_cell.angle_gamma   90.00
#
_symmetry.space_group_name_H-M   'P 1'
#
loop_
_entity.id
_entity.type
_entity.pdbx_description
1 polymer ?
#
loop_
_entity_poly.entity_id
_entity_poly.type
_entity_poly.pdbx_seq_one_letter_code
_entity_poly.pdbx_strand_id
1 'polypeptide(L)'
;PDRSDGVVQPYGDSPLDEEALAETVYLNIIHQAQRYVYIYTPYFAVGETMLEALKSAAKRGVDVRLVLPGIPDKKLVYRLTRSYYLPLLRAGVRIYEFSPGFLHAKCYVSDDRAAVVGSINMDYRSLYLHFECGALLLYNSQIAVLRDDVLRTLPACREVHLADCRTSLPGTLLDTVLRLLSPLM
;
A
#
# COMPACT_ATOMS: atom_id res chain seq x y z
N PRO A 1 -0.24 -22.68 30.63
CA PRO A 1 0.51 -21.50 30.24
C PRO A 1 -0.33 -20.77 29.20
N ASP A 2 -0.76 -19.54 29.54
CA ASP A 2 -1.44 -18.66 28.60
C ASP A 2 -0.53 -18.48 27.38
N ARG A 3 -0.97 -19.00 26.25
CA ARG A 3 -0.31 -18.68 24.97
C ARG A 3 -0.64 -17.22 24.71
N SER A 4 0.35 -16.34 24.81
CA SER A 4 0.17 -14.94 24.43
C SER A 4 -0.31 -14.92 22.97
N ASP A 5 -1.36 -14.17 22.70
CA ASP A 5 -1.89 -13.96 21.32
C ASP A 5 -1.03 -12.93 20.58
N GLY A 6 0.28 -13.16 20.55
CA GLY A 6 1.25 -12.29 19.89
C GLY A 6 1.44 -10.94 20.57
N VAL A 7 1.85 -9.94 19.80
CA VAL A 7 2.12 -8.57 20.25
C VAL A 7 1.30 -7.59 19.44
N VAL A 8 0.74 -6.59 20.12
CA VAL A 8 0.14 -5.41 19.48
C VAL A 8 0.89 -4.18 20.00
N GLN A 9 1.54 -3.46 19.09
CA GLN A 9 2.32 -2.26 19.39
C GLN A 9 1.70 -1.05 18.71
N PRO A 10 0.95 -0.21 19.43
CA PRO A 10 0.53 1.09 18.92
C PRO A 10 1.75 2.00 18.73
N TYR A 11 1.72 2.81 17.67
CA TYR A 11 2.74 3.84 17.42
C TYR A 11 2.10 5.08 16.80
N GLY A 12 2.72 6.23 17.05
CA GLY A 12 2.42 7.48 16.37
C GLY A 12 3.56 7.84 15.42
N ASP A 13 3.24 8.55 14.37
CA ASP A 13 4.20 9.16 13.45
C ASP A 13 4.00 10.67 13.46
N SER A 14 5.07 11.42 13.43
CA SER A 14 5.06 12.87 13.60
C SER A 14 5.95 13.56 12.58
N PRO A 15 5.47 14.60 11.90
CA PRO A 15 6.31 15.38 10.98
C PRO A 15 7.31 16.30 11.72
N LEU A 16 7.31 16.30 13.05
CA LEU A 16 8.14 17.19 13.89
C LEU A 16 9.38 16.50 14.45
N ASP A 17 9.52 15.19 14.24
CA ASP A 17 10.73 14.46 14.56
C ASP A 17 11.50 14.09 13.26
N GLU A 18 12.69 13.55 13.42
CA GLU A 18 13.56 13.21 12.28
C GLU A 18 13.38 11.75 11.80
N GLU A 19 12.38 11.03 12.32
CA GLU A 19 12.12 9.63 11.99
C GLU A 19 10.89 9.47 11.09
N ALA A 20 11.06 8.85 9.92
CA ALA A 20 9.94 8.35 9.10
C ALA A 20 9.54 6.95 9.60
N LEU A 21 8.93 6.90 10.78
CA LEU A 21 8.62 5.63 11.48
C LEU A 21 7.65 4.77 10.67
N ALA A 22 6.59 5.37 10.12
CA ALA A 22 5.60 4.65 9.33
C ALA A 22 6.22 4.03 8.07
N GLU A 23 7.05 4.78 7.34
CA GLU A 23 7.75 4.25 6.17
C GLU A 23 8.66 3.09 6.57
N THR A 24 9.41 3.23 7.66
CA THR A 24 10.30 2.19 8.18
C THR A 24 9.53 0.91 8.52
N VAL A 25 8.40 1.01 9.21
CA VAL A 25 7.54 -0.13 9.54
C VAL A 25 7.03 -0.82 8.26
N TYR A 26 6.55 -0.05 7.28
CA TYR A 26 6.03 -0.59 6.03
C TYR A 26 7.12 -1.26 5.18
N LEU A 27 8.29 -0.65 5.07
CA LEU A 27 9.44 -1.23 4.38
C LEU A 27 9.89 -2.54 5.05
N ASN A 28 9.93 -2.59 6.37
CA ASN A 28 10.28 -3.81 7.11
C ASN A 28 9.30 -4.95 6.81
N ILE A 29 8.00 -4.71 6.80
CA ILE A 29 6.99 -5.72 6.44
C ILE A 29 7.20 -6.22 5.00
N ILE A 30 7.42 -5.33 4.05
CA ILE A 30 7.62 -5.68 2.63
C ILE A 30 8.92 -6.45 2.42
N HIS A 31 10.02 -6.04 3.07
CA HIS A 31 11.31 -6.68 2.93
C HIS A 31 11.35 -8.08 3.57
N GLN A 32 10.64 -8.27 4.70
CA GLN A 32 10.58 -9.56 5.40
C GLN A 32 9.58 -10.53 4.80
N ALA A 33 8.69 -10.06 3.91
CA ALA A 33 7.69 -10.90 3.26
C ALA A 33 8.36 -12.03 2.44
N GLN A 34 7.89 -13.26 2.64
CA GLN A 34 8.37 -14.48 1.97
C GLN A 34 7.31 -15.14 1.11
N ARG A 35 6.03 -15.07 1.49
CA ARG A 35 4.91 -15.71 0.78
C ARG A 35 4.00 -14.68 0.15
N TYR A 36 3.54 -13.71 0.94
CA TYR A 36 2.62 -12.68 0.49
C TYR A 36 2.72 -11.39 1.30
N VAL A 37 2.35 -10.28 0.67
CA VAL A 37 1.99 -9.02 1.33
C VAL A 37 0.79 -8.41 0.61
N TYR A 38 -0.30 -8.17 1.35
CA TYR A 38 -1.53 -7.57 0.86
C TYR A 38 -1.73 -6.22 1.52
N ILE A 39 -2.07 -5.22 0.73
CA ILE A 39 -2.10 -3.82 1.16
C ILE A 39 -3.41 -3.18 0.72
N TYR A 40 -4.15 -2.61 1.68
CA TYR A 40 -5.20 -1.63 1.43
C TYR A 40 -4.64 -0.22 1.61
N THR A 41 -4.86 0.65 0.65
CA THR A 41 -4.59 2.09 0.81
C THR A 41 -5.50 2.90 -0.11
N PRO A 42 -6.09 4.03 0.38
CA PRO A 42 -6.92 4.88 -0.48
C PRO A 42 -6.10 5.71 -1.47
N TYR A 43 -4.86 6.02 -1.12
CA TYR A 43 -3.95 6.81 -1.94
C TYR A 43 -2.62 6.11 -2.07
N PHE A 44 -2.03 6.19 -3.27
CA PHE A 44 -0.73 5.62 -3.57
C PHE A 44 0.11 6.63 -4.34
N ALA A 45 1.03 7.28 -3.64
CA ALA A 45 1.97 8.23 -4.18
C ALA A 45 3.27 8.17 -3.35
N VAL A 46 4.11 7.21 -3.66
CA VAL A 46 5.26 6.82 -2.84
C VAL A 46 6.58 7.26 -3.45
N GLY A 47 7.61 7.36 -2.60
CA GLY A 47 8.99 7.53 -3.01
C GLY A 47 9.57 6.28 -3.70
N GLU A 48 10.73 6.45 -4.30
CA GLU A 48 11.41 5.38 -5.05
C GLU A 48 11.75 4.19 -4.15
N THR A 49 12.14 4.43 -2.90
CA THR A 49 12.47 3.37 -1.93
C THR A 49 11.30 2.40 -1.74
N MET A 50 10.11 2.90 -1.49
CA MET A 50 8.90 2.10 -1.31
C MET A 50 8.49 1.40 -2.60
N LEU A 51 8.58 2.10 -3.73
CA LEU A 51 8.29 1.54 -5.04
C LEU A 51 9.21 0.36 -5.37
N GLU A 52 10.52 0.51 -5.15
CA GLU A 52 11.49 -0.56 -5.39
C GLU A 52 11.35 -1.71 -4.39
N ALA A 53 10.97 -1.46 -3.14
CA ALA A 53 10.70 -2.51 -2.16
C ALA A 53 9.55 -3.42 -2.64
N LEU A 54 8.43 -2.86 -3.10
CA LEU A 54 7.29 -3.62 -3.64
C LEU A 54 7.67 -4.41 -4.89
N LYS A 55 8.39 -3.77 -5.83
CA LYS A 55 8.88 -4.42 -7.06
C LYS A 55 9.84 -5.57 -6.74
N SER A 56 10.76 -5.34 -5.80
CA SER A 56 11.73 -6.35 -5.37
C SER A 56 11.04 -7.53 -4.70
N ALA A 57 10.05 -7.29 -3.83
CA ALA A 57 9.27 -8.36 -3.20
C ALA A 57 8.58 -9.23 -4.27
N ALA A 58 7.88 -8.62 -5.23
CA ALA A 58 7.23 -9.35 -6.31
C ALA A 58 8.22 -10.16 -7.16
N LYS A 59 9.38 -9.57 -7.51
CA LYS A 59 10.45 -10.27 -8.25
C LYS A 59 11.07 -11.44 -7.48
N ARG A 60 11.06 -11.40 -6.15
CA ARG A 60 11.47 -12.54 -5.29
C ARG A 60 10.42 -13.66 -5.25
N GLY A 61 9.26 -13.49 -5.88
CA GLY A 61 8.17 -14.46 -5.89
C GLY A 61 7.13 -14.27 -4.78
N VAL A 62 7.19 -13.17 -4.03
CA VAL A 62 6.17 -12.82 -3.04
C VAL A 62 4.89 -12.40 -3.78
N ASP A 63 3.72 -12.92 -3.35
CA ASP A 63 2.42 -12.49 -3.86
C ASP A 63 2.08 -11.10 -3.29
N VAL A 64 2.45 -10.05 -4.02
CA VAL A 64 2.20 -8.65 -3.64
C VAL A 64 0.90 -8.19 -4.26
N ARG A 65 -0.07 -7.80 -3.41
CA ARG A 65 -1.38 -7.29 -3.85
C ARG A 65 -1.65 -5.90 -3.27
N LEU A 66 -1.98 -4.96 -4.15
CA LEU A 66 -2.47 -3.64 -3.78
C LEU A 66 -3.96 -3.56 -4.07
N VAL A 67 -4.74 -3.18 -3.07
CA VAL A 67 -6.18 -2.92 -3.22
C VAL A 67 -6.42 -1.44 -3.01
N LEU A 68 -6.89 -0.78 -4.05
CA LEU A 68 -7.02 0.68 -4.20
C LEU A 68 -8.47 1.04 -4.53
N PRO A 69 -8.92 2.28 -4.32
CA PRO A 69 -10.24 2.71 -4.79
C PRO A 69 -10.36 2.63 -6.31
N GLY A 70 -11.45 2.07 -6.81
CA GLY A 70 -11.85 2.14 -8.22
C GLY A 70 -12.64 3.40 -8.56
N ILE A 71 -13.18 4.09 -7.53
CA ILE A 71 -13.94 5.33 -7.65
C ILE A 71 -13.12 6.45 -7.05
N PRO A 72 -12.72 7.48 -7.84
CA PRO A 72 -11.90 8.58 -7.34
C PRO A 72 -12.73 9.57 -6.53
N ASP A 73 -12.22 10.00 -5.38
CA ASP A 73 -12.67 11.20 -4.66
C ASP A 73 -11.99 12.47 -5.23
N LYS A 74 -10.70 12.36 -5.57
CA LYS A 74 -9.87 13.42 -6.16
C LYS A 74 -9.25 12.94 -7.47
N LYS A 75 -9.73 13.46 -8.60
CA LYS A 75 -9.33 13.00 -9.95
C LYS A 75 -7.83 13.09 -10.21
N LEU A 76 -7.16 14.13 -9.71
CA LEU A 76 -5.73 14.32 -9.91
C LEU A 76 -4.90 13.31 -9.12
N VAL A 77 -5.23 13.09 -7.85
CA VAL A 77 -4.59 12.08 -6.99
C VAL A 77 -4.81 10.66 -7.54
N TYR A 78 -6.01 10.36 -8.02
CA TYR A 78 -6.31 9.09 -8.67
C TYR A 78 -5.46 8.88 -9.93
N ARG A 79 -5.28 9.92 -10.77
CA ARG A 79 -4.38 9.85 -11.92
C ARG A 79 -2.93 9.62 -11.48
N LEU A 80 -2.46 10.33 -10.46
CA LEU A 80 -1.13 10.13 -9.89
C LEU A 80 -0.95 8.68 -9.43
N THR A 81 -1.89 8.14 -8.64
CA THR A 81 -1.89 6.74 -8.20
C THR A 81 -1.77 5.78 -9.40
N ARG A 82 -2.59 5.96 -10.43
CA ARG A 82 -2.55 5.10 -11.64
C ARG A 82 -1.25 5.20 -12.43
N SER A 83 -0.53 6.31 -12.33
CA SER A 83 0.77 6.45 -12.98
C SER A 83 1.81 5.45 -12.48
N TYR A 84 1.67 4.94 -11.24
CA TYR A 84 2.55 3.92 -10.66
C TYR A 84 2.20 2.49 -11.07
N TYR A 85 1.03 2.26 -11.68
CA TYR A 85 0.57 0.90 -11.99
C TYR A 85 1.50 0.17 -12.96
N LEU A 86 1.89 0.82 -14.05
CA LEU A 86 2.70 0.18 -15.09
C LEU A 86 4.01 -0.42 -14.57
N PRO A 87 4.87 0.31 -13.83
CA PRO A 87 6.11 -0.28 -13.29
C PRO A 87 5.86 -1.37 -12.25
N LEU A 88 4.80 -1.28 -11.44
CA LEU A 88 4.42 -2.30 -10.47
C LEU A 88 3.95 -3.59 -11.14
N LEU A 89 3.03 -3.49 -12.10
CA LEU A 89 2.51 -4.63 -12.86
C LEU A 89 3.63 -5.34 -13.65
N ARG A 90 4.57 -4.59 -14.24
CA ARG A 90 5.75 -5.17 -14.91
C ARG A 90 6.66 -5.95 -13.98
N ALA A 91 6.69 -5.60 -12.72
CA ALA A 91 7.46 -6.31 -11.69
C ALA A 91 6.74 -7.53 -11.12
N GLY A 92 5.45 -7.72 -11.43
CA GLY A 92 4.63 -8.83 -10.94
C GLY A 92 3.72 -8.48 -9.76
N VAL A 93 3.65 -7.21 -9.35
CA VAL A 93 2.67 -6.76 -8.35
C VAL A 93 1.28 -6.82 -8.96
N ARG A 94 0.31 -7.36 -8.21
CA ARG A 94 -1.10 -7.43 -8.62
C ARG A 94 -1.86 -6.24 -8.04
N ILE A 95 -2.64 -5.58 -8.87
CA ILE A 95 -3.37 -4.36 -8.49
C ILE A 95 -4.87 -4.59 -8.69
N TYR A 96 -5.65 -4.23 -7.68
CA TYR A 96 -7.09 -4.39 -7.63
C TYR A 96 -7.77 -3.07 -7.33
N GLU A 97 -8.74 -2.67 -8.14
CA GLU A 97 -9.56 -1.48 -7.95
C GLU A 97 -10.94 -1.86 -7.36
N PHE A 98 -11.20 -1.47 -6.13
CA PHE A 98 -12.47 -1.69 -5.43
C PHE A 98 -13.52 -0.69 -5.93
N SER A 99 -14.63 -1.19 -6.47
CA SER A 99 -15.68 -0.37 -7.12
C SER A 99 -17.02 -0.30 -6.38
N PRO A 100 -17.35 -1.15 -5.39
CA PRO A 100 -18.63 -1.05 -4.68
C PRO A 100 -18.80 0.22 -3.84
N GLY A 101 -17.71 0.94 -3.57
CA GLY A 101 -17.68 2.18 -2.80
C GLY A 101 -16.27 2.77 -2.75
N PHE A 102 -16.08 3.83 -1.95
CA PHE A 102 -14.76 4.41 -1.73
C PHE A 102 -14.01 3.60 -0.67
N LEU A 103 -12.99 2.86 -1.07
CA LEU A 103 -12.11 2.14 -0.15
C LEU A 103 -11.24 3.14 0.62
N HIS A 104 -11.40 3.17 1.96
CA HIS A 104 -10.61 4.08 2.81
C HIS A 104 -9.81 3.34 3.90
N ALA A 105 -9.72 2.02 3.84
CA ALA A 105 -8.89 1.21 4.73
C ALA A 105 -7.39 1.45 4.49
N LYS A 106 -6.60 1.43 5.56
CA LYS A 106 -5.14 1.38 5.54
C LYS A 106 -4.74 0.17 6.37
N CYS A 107 -4.36 -0.88 5.68
CA CYS A 107 -4.00 -2.14 6.31
C CYS A 107 -2.92 -2.83 5.47
N TYR A 108 -1.95 -3.38 6.15
CA TYR A 108 -0.90 -4.22 5.59
C TYR A 108 -0.94 -5.56 6.30
N VAL A 109 -0.92 -6.65 5.56
CA VAL A 109 -0.85 -7.98 6.14
C VAL A 109 0.15 -8.84 5.37
N SER A 110 1.04 -9.51 6.09
CA SER A 110 2.12 -10.30 5.51
C SER A 110 2.30 -11.63 6.26
N ASP A 111 2.34 -12.72 5.49
CA ASP A 111 2.82 -14.05 5.88
C ASP A 111 2.13 -14.68 7.11
N ASP A 112 0.98 -14.20 7.52
CA ASP A 112 0.32 -14.54 8.80
C ASP A 112 1.19 -14.19 10.04
N ARG A 113 2.18 -13.30 9.88
CA ARG A 113 3.16 -12.95 10.91
C ARG A 113 3.11 -11.51 11.34
N ALA A 114 2.84 -10.61 10.42
CA ALA A 114 2.81 -9.17 10.68
C ALA A 114 1.61 -8.53 9.99
N ALA A 115 1.02 -7.55 10.66
CA ALA A 115 0.03 -6.65 10.07
C ALA A 115 0.15 -5.26 10.67
N VAL A 116 -0.28 -4.26 9.92
CA VAL A 116 -0.51 -2.90 10.42
C VAL A 116 -1.91 -2.46 10.04
N VAL A 117 -2.58 -1.82 10.98
CA VAL A 117 -3.82 -1.09 10.75
C VAL A 117 -3.70 0.30 11.35
N GLY A 118 -4.24 1.32 10.69
CA GLY A 118 -4.12 2.68 11.20
C GLY A 118 -4.68 3.74 10.29
N SER A 119 -4.18 4.96 10.47
CA SER A 119 -4.58 6.12 9.68
C SER A 119 -3.67 6.39 8.48
N ILE A 120 -2.50 5.76 8.40
CA ILE A 120 -1.37 6.09 7.51
C ILE A 120 -1.59 5.55 6.10
N ASN A 121 -1.75 6.43 5.11
CA ASN A 121 -1.81 6.06 3.70
C ASN A 121 -0.41 5.79 3.12
N MET A 122 -0.37 5.17 1.93
CA MET A 122 0.85 5.07 1.11
C MET A 122 1.03 6.32 0.23
N ASP A 123 1.12 7.50 0.86
CA ASP A 123 1.40 8.75 0.17
C ASP A 123 2.35 9.65 0.97
N TYR A 124 2.96 10.62 0.30
CA TYR A 124 3.93 11.53 0.93
C TYR A 124 3.38 12.29 2.12
N ARG A 125 2.10 12.72 2.06
CA ARG A 125 1.50 13.50 3.14
C ARG A 125 1.38 12.68 4.41
N SER A 126 0.87 11.45 4.31
CA SER A 126 0.74 10.57 5.46
C SER A 126 2.09 10.10 5.99
N LEU A 127 3.05 9.82 5.10
CA LEU A 127 4.36 9.26 5.50
C LEU A 127 5.32 10.30 6.09
N TYR A 128 5.14 11.62 5.78
CA TYR A 128 6.16 12.60 6.15
C TYR A 128 5.62 13.94 6.66
N LEU A 129 4.34 14.24 6.46
CA LEU A 129 3.82 15.60 6.69
C LEU A 129 2.63 15.67 7.66
N HIS A 130 2.07 14.54 8.07
CA HIS A 130 0.92 14.46 8.96
C HIS A 130 1.25 13.76 10.26
N PHE A 131 0.50 14.12 11.31
CA PHE A 131 0.41 13.29 12.51
C PHE A 131 -0.48 12.09 12.20
N GLU A 132 0.06 10.91 12.30
CA GLU A 132 -0.61 9.67 12.00
C GLU A 132 -0.44 8.66 13.13
N CYS A 133 -1.23 7.60 13.13
CA CYS A 133 -1.06 6.51 14.09
C CYS A 133 -1.33 5.16 13.44
N GLY A 134 -0.67 4.16 13.97
CA GLY A 134 -0.84 2.77 13.56
C GLY A 134 -0.73 1.81 14.73
N ALA A 135 -1.19 0.60 14.52
CA ALA A 135 -0.95 -0.53 15.41
C ALA A 135 -0.26 -1.63 14.60
N LEU A 136 0.95 -1.98 15.00
CA LEU A 136 1.69 -3.13 14.47
C LEU A 136 1.29 -4.37 15.26
N LEU A 137 0.80 -5.39 14.56
CA LEU A 137 0.48 -6.72 15.10
C LEU A 137 1.57 -7.68 14.67
N LEU A 138 2.11 -8.45 15.62
CA LEU A 138 3.11 -9.49 15.34
C LEU A 138 2.64 -10.82 15.94
N TYR A 139 2.58 -11.86 15.10
CA TYR A 139 2.18 -13.23 15.49
C TYR A 139 0.83 -13.29 16.22
N ASN A 140 -0.07 -12.37 15.90
CA ASN A 140 -1.39 -12.23 16.52
C ASN A 140 -2.46 -12.92 15.67
N SER A 141 -3.47 -13.52 16.33
CA SER A 141 -4.56 -14.26 15.63
C SER A 141 -5.38 -13.37 14.70
N GLN A 142 -5.47 -12.06 14.96
CA GLN A 142 -6.20 -11.12 14.11
C GLN A 142 -5.55 -10.90 12.73
N ILE A 143 -4.28 -11.26 12.55
CA ILE A 143 -3.59 -11.16 11.26
C ILE A 143 -4.26 -12.05 10.21
N ALA A 144 -4.68 -13.26 10.60
CA ALA A 144 -5.41 -14.14 9.70
C ALA A 144 -6.79 -13.58 9.31
N VAL A 145 -7.48 -12.92 10.25
CA VAL A 145 -8.77 -12.26 9.99
C VAL A 145 -8.60 -11.12 8.98
N LEU A 146 -7.55 -10.31 9.11
CA LEU A 146 -7.22 -9.23 8.16
C LEU A 146 -6.89 -9.78 6.78
N ARG A 147 -6.06 -10.84 6.70
CA ARG A 147 -5.78 -11.54 5.43
C ARG A 147 -7.06 -12.00 4.75
N ASP A 148 -7.90 -12.69 5.49
CA ASP A 148 -9.14 -13.26 4.97
C ASP A 148 -10.13 -12.15 4.54
N ASP A 149 -10.12 -11.00 5.20
CA ASP A 149 -10.87 -9.82 4.77
C ASP A 149 -10.40 -9.32 3.40
N VAL A 150 -9.08 -9.17 3.21
CA VAL A 150 -8.55 -8.83 1.89
C VAL A 150 -9.00 -9.85 0.84
N LEU A 151 -8.83 -11.14 1.11
CA LEU A 151 -9.17 -12.18 0.14
C LEU A 151 -10.66 -12.21 -0.20
N ARG A 152 -11.56 -11.95 0.77
CA ARG A 152 -13.00 -11.81 0.54
C ARG A 152 -13.39 -10.57 -0.26
N THR A 153 -12.58 -9.52 -0.20
CA THR A 153 -12.82 -8.27 -0.94
C THR A 153 -12.42 -8.36 -2.40
N LEU A 154 -11.39 -9.15 -2.74
CA LEU A 154 -10.87 -9.25 -4.11
C LEU A 154 -11.94 -9.59 -5.17
N PRO A 155 -12.90 -10.50 -4.97
CA PRO A 155 -13.95 -10.76 -5.95
C PRO A 155 -14.84 -9.56 -6.30
N ALA A 156 -14.91 -8.56 -5.41
CA ALA A 156 -15.63 -7.31 -5.64
C ALA A 156 -14.76 -6.23 -6.32
N CYS A 157 -13.50 -6.53 -6.60
CA CYS A 157 -12.55 -5.63 -7.24
C CYS A 157 -12.38 -5.96 -8.72
N ARG A 158 -12.02 -4.96 -9.50
CA ARG A 158 -11.49 -5.15 -10.86
C ARG A 158 -9.98 -5.34 -10.79
N GLU A 159 -9.47 -6.46 -11.24
CA GLU A 159 -8.02 -6.64 -11.40
C GLU A 159 -7.52 -5.79 -12.57
N VAL A 160 -6.45 -5.04 -12.34
CA VAL A 160 -5.83 -4.16 -13.35
C VAL A 160 -4.74 -4.94 -14.09
N HIS A 161 -4.76 -4.85 -15.42
CA HIS A 161 -3.79 -5.52 -16.29
C HIS A 161 -2.91 -4.51 -17.03
N LEU A 162 -1.79 -4.96 -17.59
CA LEU A 162 -0.88 -4.13 -18.40
C LEU A 162 -1.57 -3.41 -19.56
N ALA A 163 -2.61 -4.02 -20.12
CA ALA A 163 -3.40 -3.43 -21.20
C ALA A 163 -4.17 -2.16 -20.76
N ASP A 164 -4.54 -2.09 -19.47
CA ASP A 164 -5.26 -0.94 -18.89
C ASP A 164 -4.35 0.28 -18.66
N CYS A 165 -3.02 0.09 -18.72
CA CYS A 165 -2.02 1.13 -18.46
C CYS A 165 -1.52 1.83 -19.72
N ARG A 166 -2.20 1.68 -20.85
CA ARG A 166 -1.82 2.36 -22.10
C ARG A 166 -2.14 3.85 -21.99
N THR A 167 -1.10 4.68 -22.12
CA THR A 167 -1.21 6.15 -22.16
C THR A 167 -0.63 6.67 -23.46
N SER A 168 -1.12 7.82 -23.92
CA SER A 168 -0.50 8.55 -25.03
C SER A 168 0.81 9.21 -24.59
N LEU A 169 1.68 9.59 -25.53
CA LEU A 169 2.91 10.31 -25.21
C LEU A 169 2.69 11.57 -24.32
N PRO A 170 1.69 12.45 -24.64
CA PRO A 170 1.37 13.58 -23.76
C PRO A 170 0.88 13.12 -22.36
N GLY A 171 0.15 12.01 -22.30
CA GLY A 171 -0.29 11.41 -21.03
C GLY A 171 0.87 10.95 -20.17
N THR A 172 1.86 10.27 -20.76
CA THR A 172 3.07 9.83 -20.07
C THR A 172 3.88 10.99 -19.54
N LEU A 173 4.02 12.08 -20.29
CA LEU A 173 4.72 13.28 -19.84
C LEU A 173 4.00 13.90 -18.63
N LEU A 174 2.68 14.04 -18.69
CA LEU A 174 1.88 14.54 -17.57
C LEU A 174 2.02 13.65 -16.33
N ASP A 175 1.98 12.32 -16.49
CA ASP A 175 2.15 11.38 -15.38
C ASP A 175 3.55 11.49 -14.75
N THR A 176 4.59 11.75 -15.55
CA THR A 176 5.94 12.01 -15.04
C THR A 176 6.00 13.30 -14.23
N VAL A 177 5.39 14.37 -14.74
CA VAL A 177 5.32 15.66 -14.01
C VAL A 177 4.55 15.50 -12.70
N LEU A 178 3.42 14.78 -12.71
CA LEU A 178 2.65 14.52 -11.48
C LEU A 178 3.46 13.76 -10.43
N ARG A 179 4.28 12.78 -10.85
CA ARG A 179 5.16 12.07 -9.91
C ARG A 179 6.23 12.97 -9.31
N LEU A 180 6.81 13.87 -10.10
CA LEU A 180 7.78 14.86 -9.59
C LEU A 180 7.13 15.81 -8.57
N LEU A 181 5.85 16.11 -8.74
CA LEU A 181 5.09 16.98 -7.83
C LEU A 181 4.41 16.20 -6.69
N SER A 182 4.52 14.88 -6.65
CA SER A 182 3.84 14.05 -5.62
C SER A 182 4.16 14.44 -4.17
N PRO A 183 5.36 14.95 -3.80
CA PRO A 183 5.62 15.44 -2.46
C PRO A 183 4.80 16.69 -2.07
N LEU A 184 4.21 17.38 -3.04
CA LEU A 184 3.42 18.60 -2.84
C LEU A 184 1.90 18.35 -2.84
N MET A 185 1.47 17.07 -3.04
CA MET A 185 0.06 16.69 -3.28
C MET A 185 -0.60 16.00 -2.07
#